data_0cf6afcdbc48088783ca1bc8a47730e7
#
_entry.id   0cf6afcdbc48088783ca1bc8a47730e7
#
_cell.length_a   1.000
_cell.length_b   1.000
_cell.length_c   1.000
_cell.angle_alpha   90.00
_cell.angle_beta   90.00
_cell.angle_gamma   90.00
#
_symmetry.space_group_name_H-M   'P 1'
#
loop_
_entity.id
_entity.type
_entity.pdbx_description
1 polymer ?
#
loop_
_entity_poly.entity_id
_entity_poly.type
_entity_poly.pdbx_seq_one_letter_code
_entity_poly.pdbx_strand_id
1 'polypeptide(L)'
;DLTTLKESDIPYLRRKLGVVFQDFKLLSDRSVKENLLFVLKATGWTEKEEMDAKIEEVLDKVGMKGFANKMPHQLSGGEQQRVGIARALLNDPEIILADEPTGNLDPQTSVEVMEVLRKINANGKTILMATHDYALVLKYPSKTLKFEGGKMFEVVQRTI
;
A
#
# COMPACT_ATOMS: atom_id res chain seq x y z
N ASP A 1 -8.29 -20.87 -0.60
CA ASP A 1 -7.15 -21.55 0.01
C ASP A 1 -5.93 -21.41 -0.90
N LEU A 2 -4.85 -20.79 -0.38
CA LEU A 2 -3.63 -20.54 -1.16
C LEU A 2 -2.85 -21.83 -1.44
N THR A 3 -3.03 -22.86 -0.64
CA THR A 3 -2.30 -24.14 -0.79
C THR A 3 -2.80 -24.98 -1.98
N THR A 4 -3.97 -24.65 -2.52
CA THR A 4 -4.57 -25.35 -3.66
C THR A 4 -4.31 -24.67 -5.01
N LEU A 5 -3.63 -23.52 -5.01
CA LEU A 5 -3.33 -22.76 -6.22
C LEU A 5 -2.27 -23.47 -7.06
N LYS A 6 -2.51 -23.50 -8.37
CA LYS A 6 -1.52 -23.94 -9.35
C LYS A 6 -0.52 -22.80 -9.59
N GLU A 7 0.71 -23.12 -9.96
CA GLU A 7 1.73 -22.11 -10.30
C GLU A 7 1.27 -21.14 -11.39
N SER A 8 0.48 -21.62 -12.36
CA SER A 8 -0.14 -20.80 -13.41
C SER A 8 -1.08 -19.71 -12.89
N ASP A 9 -1.64 -19.88 -11.69
CA ASP A 9 -2.64 -18.97 -11.12
C ASP A 9 -2.00 -17.87 -10.27
N ILE A 10 -0.73 -18.05 -9.87
CA ILE A 10 0.02 -17.12 -9.03
C ILE A 10 0.10 -15.71 -9.63
N PRO A 11 0.37 -15.50 -10.94
CA PRO A 11 0.38 -14.16 -11.54
C PRO A 11 -0.96 -13.44 -11.43
N TYR A 12 -2.07 -14.18 -11.57
CA TYR A 12 -3.43 -13.61 -11.44
C TYR A 12 -3.73 -13.24 -9.99
N LEU A 13 -3.33 -14.08 -9.03
CA LEU A 13 -3.46 -13.75 -7.61
C LEU A 13 -2.66 -12.49 -7.25
N ARG A 14 -1.42 -12.39 -7.72
CA ARG A 14 -0.57 -11.20 -7.46
C ARG A 14 -1.19 -9.90 -7.95
N ARG A 15 -1.96 -9.91 -9.04
CA ARG A 15 -2.68 -8.72 -9.52
C ARG A 15 -3.82 -8.30 -8.57
N LYS A 16 -4.41 -9.26 -7.83
CA LYS A 16 -5.48 -9.00 -6.87
C LYS A 16 -4.98 -8.53 -5.51
N LEU A 17 -3.66 -8.54 -5.30
CA LEU A 17 -3.01 -8.16 -4.06
C LEU A 17 -2.14 -6.92 -4.29
N GLY A 18 -2.39 -5.86 -3.54
CA GLY A 18 -1.46 -4.75 -3.41
C GLY A 18 -0.56 -4.98 -2.19
N VAL A 19 0.73 -4.63 -2.29
CA VAL A 19 1.64 -4.76 -1.15
C VAL A 19 2.28 -3.41 -0.86
N VAL A 20 2.21 -2.99 0.40
CA VAL A 20 2.85 -1.78 0.94
C VAL A 20 3.90 -2.22 1.95
N PHE A 21 5.14 -1.77 1.76
CA PHE A 21 6.28 -2.14 2.60
C PHE A 21 6.67 -1.00 3.54
N GLN A 22 7.30 -1.33 4.67
CA GLN A 22 7.83 -0.38 5.63
C GLN A 22 8.93 0.52 5.05
N ASP A 23 9.81 -0.02 4.21
CA ASP A 23 10.98 0.66 3.62
C ASP A 23 10.74 1.14 2.19
N PHE A 24 9.49 1.41 1.85
CA PHE A 24 8.98 1.96 0.58
C PHE A 24 9.31 1.11 -0.65
N LYS A 25 10.49 0.47 -0.74
CA LYS A 25 10.96 -0.35 -1.88
C LYS A 25 10.81 0.36 -3.23
N LEU A 26 11.14 1.64 -3.29
CA LEU A 26 11.22 2.38 -4.54
C LEU A 26 12.61 2.17 -5.17
N LEU A 27 12.63 2.05 -6.50
CA LEU A 27 13.85 2.01 -7.29
C LEU A 27 14.46 3.41 -7.30
N SER A 28 15.66 3.58 -6.73
CA SER A 28 16.29 4.87 -6.49
C SER A 28 16.83 5.54 -7.77
N ASP A 29 17.05 4.75 -8.82
CA ASP A 29 17.56 5.14 -10.14
C ASP A 29 16.43 5.58 -11.11
N ARG A 30 15.18 5.61 -10.65
CA ARG A 30 13.98 5.87 -11.46
C ARG A 30 13.08 6.90 -10.80
N SER A 31 12.43 7.71 -11.63
CA SER A 31 11.39 8.64 -11.20
C SER A 31 10.17 7.91 -10.61
N VAL A 32 9.30 8.65 -9.93
CA VAL A 32 8.00 8.13 -9.43
C VAL A 32 7.23 7.45 -10.56
N LYS A 33 7.09 8.14 -11.71
CA LYS A 33 6.40 7.59 -12.88
C LYS A 33 7.02 6.29 -13.36
N GLU A 34 8.33 6.22 -13.48
CA GLU A 34 9.05 5.03 -13.94
C GLU A 34 8.96 3.86 -12.95
N ASN A 35 8.95 4.14 -11.64
CA ASN A 35 8.66 3.14 -10.61
C ASN A 35 7.27 2.49 -10.79
N LEU A 36 6.25 3.31 -11.06
CA LEU A 36 4.88 2.83 -11.27
C LEU A 36 4.74 2.13 -12.63
N LEU A 37 5.34 2.70 -13.68
CA LEU A 37 5.35 2.12 -15.03
C LEU A 37 6.01 0.74 -15.07
N PHE A 38 7.07 0.54 -14.28
CA PHE A 38 7.74 -0.75 -14.16
C PHE A 38 6.78 -1.85 -13.70
N VAL A 39 5.93 -1.56 -12.71
CA VAL A 39 4.95 -2.53 -12.19
C VAL A 39 3.86 -2.81 -13.23
N LEU A 40 3.32 -1.78 -13.89
CA LEU A 40 2.30 -1.97 -14.94
C LEU A 40 2.82 -2.88 -16.05
N LYS A 41 4.02 -2.60 -16.58
CA LYS A 41 4.66 -3.45 -17.60
C LYS A 41 4.86 -4.88 -17.11
N ALA A 42 5.37 -5.06 -15.88
CA ALA A 42 5.60 -6.38 -15.29
C ALA A 42 4.31 -7.17 -15.06
N THR A 43 3.17 -6.48 -15.00
CA THR A 43 1.84 -7.09 -14.85
C THR A 43 1.05 -7.18 -16.16
N GLY A 44 1.71 -6.90 -17.30
CA GLY A 44 1.18 -7.18 -18.63
C GLY A 44 0.38 -6.04 -19.27
N TRP A 45 0.52 -4.80 -18.77
CA TRP A 45 -0.01 -3.63 -19.46
C TRP A 45 0.86 -3.28 -20.66
N THR A 46 0.25 -2.97 -21.80
CA THR A 46 0.92 -2.68 -23.08
C THR A 46 0.63 -1.27 -23.60
N GLU A 47 -0.58 -0.78 -23.39
CA GLU A 47 -1.03 0.49 -23.95
C GLU A 47 -0.52 1.68 -23.12
N LYS A 48 0.30 2.53 -23.77
CA LYS A 48 0.99 3.64 -23.09
C LYS A 48 0.03 4.64 -22.49
N GLU A 49 -1.01 5.00 -23.24
CA GLU A 49 -2.02 5.99 -22.81
C GLU A 49 -2.79 5.49 -21.57
N GLU A 50 -3.15 4.21 -21.54
CA GLU A 50 -3.82 3.60 -20.39
C GLU A 50 -2.92 3.55 -19.17
N MET A 51 -1.63 3.21 -19.35
CA MET A 51 -0.65 3.21 -18.26
C MET A 51 -0.45 4.61 -17.70
N ASP A 52 -0.30 5.62 -18.56
CA ASP A 52 -0.13 7.02 -18.14
C ASP A 52 -1.37 7.52 -17.37
N ALA A 53 -2.57 7.26 -17.87
CA ALA A 53 -3.82 7.61 -17.19
C ALA A 53 -3.95 6.91 -15.82
N LYS A 54 -3.57 5.63 -15.74
CA LYS A 54 -3.60 4.87 -14.48
C LYS A 54 -2.61 5.40 -13.45
N ILE A 55 -1.43 5.80 -13.88
CA ILE A 55 -0.42 6.43 -13.01
C ILE A 55 -0.96 7.74 -12.44
N GLU A 56 -1.54 8.60 -13.26
CA GLU A 56 -2.13 9.86 -12.81
C GLU A 56 -3.26 9.62 -11.81
N GLU A 57 -4.16 8.67 -12.10
CA GLU A 57 -5.27 8.28 -11.22
C GLU A 57 -4.78 7.86 -9.84
N VAL A 58 -3.80 6.93 -9.76
CA VAL A 58 -3.34 6.43 -8.45
C VAL A 58 -2.53 7.46 -7.69
N LEU A 59 -1.76 8.31 -8.37
CA LEU A 59 -1.05 9.43 -7.73
C LEU A 59 -2.02 10.47 -7.16
N ASP A 60 -3.11 10.77 -7.87
CA ASP A 60 -4.15 11.67 -7.35
C ASP A 60 -4.84 11.08 -6.11
N LYS A 61 -5.17 9.79 -6.12
CA LYS A 61 -5.78 9.07 -4.98
C LYS A 61 -4.97 9.15 -3.69
N VAL A 62 -3.64 9.24 -3.79
CA VAL A 62 -2.74 9.30 -2.63
C VAL A 62 -2.22 10.73 -2.35
N GLY A 63 -2.74 11.75 -3.05
CA GLY A 63 -2.34 13.15 -2.89
C GLY A 63 -0.94 13.46 -3.42
N MET A 64 -0.48 12.73 -4.44
CA MET A 64 0.84 12.88 -5.08
C MET A 64 0.75 13.40 -6.51
N LYS A 65 -0.35 14.09 -6.86
CA LYS A 65 -0.50 14.75 -8.15
C LYS A 65 0.65 15.75 -8.40
N GLY A 66 1.27 15.67 -9.59
CA GLY A 66 2.41 16.53 -9.96
C GLY A 66 3.79 16.01 -9.52
N PHE A 67 3.86 14.88 -8.80
CA PHE A 67 5.13 14.29 -8.34
C PHE A 67 5.71 13.25 -9.30
N ALA A 68 5.06 12.98 -10.42
CA ALA A 68 5.42 11.90 -11.36
C ALA A 68 6.90 11.93 -11.82
N ASN A 69 7.47 13.13 -12.00
CA ASN A 69 8.84 13.30 -12.49
C ASN A 69 9.89 13.43 -11.36
N LYS A 70 9.47 13.36 -10.09
CA LYS A 70 10.40 13.41 -8.95
C LYS A 70 11.13 12.08 -8.81
N MET A 71 12.39 12.18 -8.37
CA MET A 71 13.18 11.00 -7.96
C MET A 71 12.90 10.67 -6.48
N PRO A 72 13.03 9.40 -6.05
CA PRO A 72 12.79 9.02 -4.65
C PRO A 72 13.57 9.87 -3.63
N HIS A 73 14.82 10.21 -3.90
CA HIS A 73 15.65 11.04 -3.01
C HIS A 73 15.18 12.50 -2.88
N GLN A 74 14.24 12.95 -3.73
CA GLN A 74 13.64 14.27 -3.67
C GLN A 74 12.33 14.28 -2.86
N LEU A 75 11.93 13.13 -2.32
CA LEU A 75 10.69 12.93 -1.58
C LEU A 75 10.97 12.73 -0.09
N SER A 76 10.12 13.29 0.76
CA SER A 76 10.07 12.94 2.18
C SER A 76 9.68 11.46 2.38
N GLY A 77 9.92 10.89 3.57
CA GLY A 77 9.52 9.52 3.87
C GLY A 77 8.03 9.26 3.67
N GLY A 78 7.18 10.19 4.11
CA GLY A 78 5.73 10.10 3.92
C GLY A 78 5.30 10.18 2.46
N GLU A 79 5.97 11.00 1.65
CA GLU A 79 5.74 11.04 0.19
C GLU A 79 6.18 9.76 -0.49
N GLN A 80 7.33 9.19 -0.11
CA GLN A 80 7.78 7.89 -0.61
C GLN A 80 6.78 6.78 -0.25
N GLN A 81 6.25 6.80 0.97
CA GLN A 81 5.24 5.83 1.38
C GLN A 81 3.94 5.98 0.61
N ARG A 82 3.48 7.21 0.36
CA ARG A 82 2.30 7.45 -0.49
C ARG A 82 2.52 6.95 -1.93
N VAL A 83 3.72 7.10 -2.49
CA VAL A 83 4.07 6.48 -3.78
C VAL A 83 4.04 4.95 -3.69
N GLY A 84 4.53 4.36 -2.58
CA GLY A 84 4.41 2.92 -2.30
C GLY A 84 2.96 2.44 -2.27
N ILE A 85 2.06 3.23 -1.69
CA ILE A 85 0.61 2.94 -1.68
C ILE A 85 0.03 3.10 -3.09
N ALA A 86 0.39 4.15 -3.85
CA ALA A 86 -0.03 4.31 -5.25
C ALA A 86 0.38 3.10 -6.09
N ARG A 87 1.59 2.60 -5.91
CA ARG A 87 2.10 1.39 -6.57
C ARG A 87 1.23 0.17 -6.25
N ALA A 88 0.82 0.01 -5.00
CA ALA A 88 -0.06 -1.09 -4.60
C ALA A 88 -1.44 -1.02 -5.26
N LEU A 89 -1.91 0.16 -5.64
CA LEU A 89 -3.23 0.39 -6.26
C LEU A 89 -3.27 0.17 -7.79
N LEU A 90 -2.13 0.04 -8.47
CA LEU A 90 -2.03 0.06 -9.94
C LEU A 90 -2.93 -0.96 -10.65
N ASN A 91 -3.03 -2.18 -10.13
CA ASN A 91 -3.85 -3.25 -10.70
C ASN A 91 -5.25 -3.34 -10.07
N ASP A 92 -5.70 -2.29 -9.40
CA ASP A 92 -7.00 -2.23 -8.73
C ASP A 92 -7.25 -3.43 -7.79
N PRO A 93 -6.35 -3.73 -6.85
CA PRO A 93 -6.40 -4.94 -6.04
C PRO A 93 -7.67 -5.01 -5.19
N GLU A 94 -8.10 -6.23 -4.86
CA GLU A 94 -9.19 -6.48 -3.91
C GLU A 94 -8.71 -6.31 -2.46
N ILE A 95 -7.43 -6.66 -2.20
CA ILE A 95 -6.83 -6.66 -0.87
C ILE A 95 -5.48 -5.94 -0.93
N ILE A 96 -5.22 -5.09 0.05
CA ILE A 96 -3.92 -4.45 0.28
C ILE A 96 -3.31 -5.05 1.55
N LEU A 97 -2.12 -5.60 1.40
CA LEU A 97 -1.29 -6.08 2.52
C LEU A 97 -0.30 -4.96 2.86
N ALA A 98 -0.40 -4.41 4.05
CA ALA A 98 0.48 -3.35 4.51
C ALA A 98 1.33 -3.86 5.68
N ASP A 99 2.64 -3.95 5.47
CA ASP A 99 3.60 -4.39 6.47
C ASP A 99 4.31 -3.18 7.08
N GLU A 100 3.98 -2.87 8.33
CA GLU A 100 4.50 -1.71 9.08
C GLU A 100 4.50 -0.40 8.26
N PRO A 101 3.39 0.01 7.63
CA PRO A 101 3.38 1.08 6.63
C PRO A 101 3.79 2.45 7.18
N THR A 102 3.89 2.60 8.49
CA THR A 102 4.26 3.83 9.19
C THR A 102 5.53 3.70 10.04
N GLY A 103 6.17 2.51 10.06
CA GLY A 103 7.27 2.18 10.97
C GLY A 103 8.52 3.04 10.82
N ASN A 104 8.72 3.70 9.68
CA ASN A 104 9.87 4.59 9.42
C ASN A 104 9.47 6.07 9.35
N LEU A 105 8.29 6.43 9.87
CA LEU A 105 7.74 7.79 9.78
C LEU A 105 7.58 8.40 11.17
N ASP A 106 7.65 9.73 11.22
CA ASP A 106 7.28 10.47 12.42
C ASP A 106 5.76 10.35 12.70
N PRO A 107 5.31 10.64 13.94
CA PRO A 107 3.91 10.45 14.32
C PRO A 107 2.90 11.26 13.48
N GLN A 108 3.26 12.48 13.06
CA GLN A 108 2.36 13.31 12.25
C GLN A 108 2.21 12.74 10.85
N THR A 109 3.31 12.41 10.20
CA THR A 109 3.34 11.78 8.87
C THR A 109 2.66 10.42 8.89
N SER A 110 2.80 9.64 9.98
CA SER A 110 2.11 8.37 10.18
C SER A 110 0.59 8.54 10.12
N VAL A 111 0.06 9.58 10.76
CA VAL A 111 -1.38 9.90 10.71
C VAL A 111 -1.81 10.23 9.27
N GLU A 112 -1.04 11.01 8.52
CA GLU A 112 -1.36 11.35 7.12
C GLU A 112 -1.42 10.10 6.23
N VAL A 113 -0.46 9.19 6.38
CA VAL A 113 -0.44 7.91 5.65
C VAL A 113 -1.63 7.03 6.03
N MET A 114 -1.98 6.96 7.32
CA MET A 114 -3.15 6.23 7.79
C MET A 114 -4.46 6.79 7.23
N GLU A 115 -4.59 8.13 7.11
CA GLU A 115 -5.78 8.74 6.50
C GLU A 115 -5.89 8.38 5.00
N VAL A 116 -4.78 8.26 4.28
CA VAL A 116 -4.80 7.75 2.89
C VAL A 116 -5.32 6.31 2.85
N LEU A 117 -4.79 5.43 3.71
CA LEU A 117 -5.24 4.03 3.79
C LEU A 117 -6.74 3.95 4.18
N ARG A 118 -7.20 4.76 5.13
CA ARG A 118 -8.62 4.83 5.50
C ARG A 118 -9.52 5.23 4.33
N LYS A 119 -9.13 6.25 3.56
CA LYS A 119 -9.88 6.66 2.37
C LYS A 119 -9.97 5.53 1.34
N ILE A 120 -8.88 4.80 1.13
CA ILE A 120 -8.86 3.64 0.24
C ILE A 120 -9.80 2.54 0.74
N ASN A 121 -9.80 2.25 2.05
CA ASN A 121 -10.69 1.27 2.66
C ASN A 121 -12.17 1.71 2.56
N ALA A 122 -12.48 2.97 2.83
CA ALA A 122 -13.83 3.52 2.70
C ALA A 122 -14.38 3.42 1.27
N ASN A 123 -13.50 3.38 0.26
CA ASN A 123 -13.86 3.14 -1.14
C ASN A 123 -13.96 1.64 -1.50
N GLY A 124 -14.11 0.76 -0.51
CA GLY A 124 -14.42 -0.67 -0.69
C GLY A 124 -13.21 -1.60 -0.79
N LYS A 125 -11.97 -1.12 -0.62
CA LYS A 125 -10.80 -2.00 -0.61
C LYS A 125 -10.59 -2.62 0.77
N THR A 126 -10.28 -3.90 0.82
CA THR A 126 -9.87 -4.57 2.06
C THR A 126 -8.41 -4.25 2.36
N ILE A 127 -8.10 -3.82 3.59
CA ILE A 127 -6.72 -3.59 4.03
C ILE A 127 -6.42 -4.53 5.20
N LEU A 128 -5.37 -5.31 5.05
CA LEU A 128 -4.78 -6.11 6.11
C LEU A 128 -3.42 -5.50 6.47
N MET A 129 -3.32 -4.93 7.67
CA MET A 129 -2.13 -4.24 8.13
C MET A 129 -1.49 -5.00 9.29
N ALA A 130 -0.19 -5.27 9.17
CA ALA A 130 0.64 -5.66 10.29
C ALA A 130 1.28 -4.40 10.91
N THR A 131 1.18 -4.25 12.23
CA THR A 131 1.83 -3.15 12.95
C THR A 131 2.07 -3.50 14.41
N HIS A 132 3.10 -2.89 15.00
CA HIS A 132 3.35 -2.90 16.42
C HIS A 132 3.07 -1.52 17.08
N ASP A 133 2.57 -0.54 16.33
CA ASP A 133 2.20 0.77 16.85
C ASP A 133 0.81 0.75 17.49
N TYR A 134 0.79 0.54 18.81
CA TYR A 134 -0.45 0.52 19.60
C TYR A 134 -1.21 1.85 19.57
N ALA A 135 -0.52 2.97 19.44
CA ALA A 135 -1.16 4.29 19.39
C ALA A 135 -2.03 4.41 18.12
N LEU A 136 -1.52 3.95 16.99
CA LEU A 136 -2.29 3.90 15.75
C LEU A 136 -3.44 2.90 15.83
N VAL A 137 -3.23 1.71 16.41
CA VAL A 137 -4.29 0.71 16.61
C VAL A 137 -5.44 1.28 17.46
N LEU A 138 -5.14 2.03 18.50
CA LEU A 138 -6.16 2.67 19.34
C LEU A 138 -6.86 3.84 18.61
N LYS A 139 -6.10 4.64 17.86
CA LYS A 139 -6.62 5.80 17.12
C LYS A 139 -7.52 5.39 15.95
N TYR A 140 -7.24 4.23 15.32
CA TYR A 140 -7.96 3.72 14.16
C TYR A 140 -8.60 2.36 14.47
N PRO A 141 -9.71 2.32 15.22
CA PRO A 141 -10.36 1.08 15.63
C PRO A 141 -10.75 0.21 14.42
N SER A 142 -10.36 -1.05 14.48
CA SER A 142 -10.62 -2.04 13.43
C SER A 142 -10.61 -3.44 14.03
N LYS A 143 -11.03 -4.44 13.24
CA LYS A 143 -10.84 -5.84 13.65
C LYS A 143 -9.36 -6.12 13.84
N THR A 144 -8.96 -6.41 15.08
CA THR A 144 -7.56 -6.57 15.47
C THR A 144 -7.30 -8.01 15.90
N LEU A 145 -6.25 -8.61 15.32
CA LEU A 145 -5.76 -9.94 15.68
C LEU A 145 -4.37 -9.78 16.32
N LYS A 146 -4.19 -10.34 17.53
CA LYS A 146 -2.90 -10.40 18.22
C LYS A 146 -2.31 -11.80 18.06
N PHE A 147 -1.03 -11.85 17.71
CA PHE A 147 -0.26 -13.08 17.66
C PHE A 147 0.72 -13.11 18.82
N GLU A 148 0.64 -14.13 19.66
CA GLU A 148 1.49 -14.29 20.82
C GLU A 148 1.69 -15.76 21.17
N GLY A 149 2.92 -16.21 21.40
CA GLY A 149 3.25 -17.57 21.77
C GLY A 149 2.76 -18.62 20.73
N GLY A 150 2.75 -18.28 19.43
CA GLY A 150 2.27 -19.16 18.35
C GLY A 150 0.76 -19.29 18.28
N LYS A 151 0.01 -18.47 19.03
CA LYS A 151 -1.46 -18.47 19.04
C LYS A 151 -1.99 -17.13 18.52
N MET A 152 -3.18 -17.17 17.94
CA MET A 152 -3.91 -15.99 17.46
C MET A 152 -5.08 -15.69 18.40
N PHE A 153 -5.23 -14.42 18.77
CA PHE A 153 -6.32 -13.91 19.60
C PHE A 153 -7.03 -12.75 18.88
N GLU A 154 -8.34 -12.73 18.86
CA GLU A 154 -9.10 -11.57 18.46
C GLU A 154 -9.16 -10.58 19.63
N VAL A 155 -8.73 -9.35 19.42
CA VAL A 155 -8.71 -8.30 20.44
C VAL A 155 -9.98 -7.47 20.31
N VAL A 156 -10.80 -7.46 21.36
CA VAL A 156 -11.96 -6.58 21.44
C VAL A 156 -11.51 -5.25 22.05
N GLN A 157 -11.47 -4.21 21.23
CA GLN A 157 -11.23 -2.85 21.73
C GLN A 157 -12.49 -2.38 22.46
N ARG A 158 -12.42 -2.18 23.77
CA ARG A 158 -13.47 -1.51 24.52
C ARG A 158 -13.21 -0.01 24.44
N THR A 159 -14.09 0.70 23.75
CA THR A 159 -14.15 2.17 23.88
C THR A 159 -14.55 2.50 25.31
N ILE A 160 -13.69 3.20 26.05
CA ILE A 160 -13.97 3.73 27.37
C ILE A 160 -14.75 5.04 27.18
#